data_a60f0f46896256b196002b038f84155d
#
_entry.id   a60f0f46896256b196002b038f84155d
#
_cell.length_a   1.000
_cell.length_b   1.000
_cell.length_c   1.000
_cell.angle_alpha   90.00
_cell.angle_beta   90.00
_cell.angle_gamma   90.00
#
_symmetry.space_group_name_H-M   'P 1'
#
loop_
_entity.id
_entity.type
_entity.pdbx_description
1 polymer ?
#
loop_
_entity_poly.entity_id
_entity_poly.type
_entity_poly.pdbx_seq_one_letter_code
_entity_poly.pdbx_strand_id
1 'polypeptide(L)'
;MKWNNVEMIDGEFYFVDVKRWRDNEPNEWIFVYKENQDCVTNHYCAAKVSRDGYCSIYDRGHVCDASQIINLRPATQEDMNRFWDYLDRWNYRYNLNTKKLRHVGRG
;
A
#
# COMPACT_ATOMS: atom_id res chain seq x y z
N MET A 1 -9.30 5.31 12.83
CA MET A 1 -8.02 6.02 12.92
C MET A 1 -7.94 7.10 11.85
N LYS A 2 -7.32 8.21 12.17
CA LYS A 2 -7.14 9.33 11.23
C LYS A 2 -5.69 9.70 11.08
N TRP A 3 -5.31 10.13 9.89
CA TRP A 3 -4.07 10.83 9.64
C TRP A 3 -4.44 12.21 9.05
N ASN A 4 -4.13 13.27 9.79
CA ASN A 4 -4.61 14.62 9.46
C ASN A 4 -6.13 14.61 9.24
N ASN A 5 -6.60 14.96 8.05
CA ASN A 5 -8.02 14.98 7.72
C ASN A 5 -8.49 13.69 7.01
N VAL A 6 -7.65 12.68 6.94
CA VAL A 6 -7.96 11.44 6.24
C VAL A 6 -8.48 10.41 7.25
N GLU A 7 -9.74 10.02 7.11
CA GLU A 7 -10.32 8.92 7.88
C GLU A 7 -9.92 7.59 7.26
N MET A 8 -9.24 6.75 8.05
CA MET A 8 -8.79 5.45 7.59
C MET A 8 -9.89 4.41 7.80
N ILE A 9 -10.34 3.79 6.73
CA ILE A 9 -11.44 2.81 6.74
C ILE A 9 -10.89 1.44 6.37
N ASP A 10 -11.15 0.44 7.21
CA ASP A 10 -10.68 -0.92 7.00
C ASP A 10 -11.13 -1.45 5.62
N GLY A 11 -10.19 -2.02 4.90
CA GLY A 11 -10.46 -2.60 3.57
C GLY A 11 -10.41 -1.61 2.40
N GLU A 12 -10.30 -0.32 2.69
CA GLU A 12 -10.21 0.70 1.63
C GLU A 12 -8.75 0.89 1.18
N PHE A 13 -8.59 1.45 0.00
CA PHE A 13 -7.29 1.65 -0.63
C PHE A 13 -6.77 3.06 -0.37
N TYR A 14 -5.48 3.16 -0.05
CA TYR A 14 -4.82 4.43 0.21
C TYR A 14 -3.49 4.50 -0.51
N PHE A 15 -3.08 5.73 -0.80
CA PHE A 15 -1.78 6.07 -1.35
C PHE A 15 -0.97 6.75 -0.27
N VAL A 16 0.31 6.41 -0.14
CA VAL A 16 1.22 7.05 0.79
C VAL A 16 2.59 7.28 0.17
N ASP A 17 3.12 8.51 0.38
CA ASP A 17 4.51 8.84 0.12
C ASP A 17 5.25 8.84 1.44
N VAL A 18 6.39 8.18 1.49
CA VAL A 18 7.20 8.11 2.70
C VAL A 18 8.62 8.60 2.45
N LYS A 19 9.22 9.15 3.49
CA LYS A 19 10.60 9.62 3.45
C LYS A 19 11.56 8.45 3.31
N ARG A 20 12.52 8.60 2.39
CA ARG A 20 13.69 7.76 2.35
C ARG A 20 14.78 8.43 3.15
N TRP A 21 15.40 7.70 4.03
CA TRP A 21 16.46 8.27 4.83
C TRP A 21 17.84 8.22 4.16
N ARG A 22 17.96 7.62 2.98
CA ARG A 22 19.22 7.61 2.21
C ARG A 22 19.19 8.51 0.97
N ASP A 23 18.01 8.74 0.43
CA ASP A 23 17.82 9.56 -0.78
C ASP A 23 16.64 10.48 -0.55
N ASN A 24 16.67 11.64 -1.18
CA ASN A 24 15.54 12.57 -1.14
C ASN A 24 14.38 12.12 -2.04
N GLU A 25 14.39 10.88 -2.49
CA GLU A 25 13.37 10.36 -3.38
C GLU A 25 12.19 9.82 -2.59
N PRO A 26 10.97 10.23 -2.92
CA PRO A 26 9.80 9.68 -2.27
C PRO A 26 9.62 8.21 -2.62
N ASN A 27 9.25 7.43 -1.63
CA ASN A 27 8.78 6.06 -1.82
C ASN A 27 7.26 6.09 -1.86
N GLU A 28 6.70 5.68 -2.97
CA GLU A 28 5.26 5.62 -3.13
C GLU A 28 4.76 4.20 -2.84
N TRP A 29 3.67 4.12 -2.08
CA TRP A 29 3.02 2.85 -1.77
C TRP A 29 1.52 2.99 -2.00
N ILE A 30 0.92 1.92 -2.50
CA ILE A 30 -0.54 1.78 -2.58
C ILE A 30 -0.89 0.58 -1.73
N PHE A 31 -1.78 0.76 -0.77
CA PHE A 31 -2.07 -0.30 0.20
C PHE A 31 -3.56 -0.39 0.56
N VAL A 32 -3.94 -1.57 1.03
CA VAL A 32 -5.29 -1.83 1.54
C VAL A 32 -5.21 -1.77 3.05
N TYR A 33 -5.84 -0.75 3.64
CA TYR A 33 -5.74 -0.49 5.07
C TYR A 33 -6.38 -1.60 5.89
N LYS A 34 -5.63 -2.03 6.91
CA LYS A 34 -6.12 -2.93 7.94
C LYS A 34 -6.23 -2.14 9.24
N GLU A 35 -7.40 -2.12 9.85
CA GLU A 35 -7.65 -1.37 11.08
C GLU A 35 -6.62 -1.70 12.14
N ASN A 36 -6.04 -0.66 12.73
CA ASN A 36 -5.03 -0.77 13.75
C ASN A 36 -5.04 0.51 14.59
N GLN A 37 -4.96 0.38 15.90
CA GLN A 37 -5.04 1.52 16.81
C GLN A 37 -3.81 2.43 16.77
N ASP A 38 -2.67 1.90 16.33
CA ASP A 38 -1.39 2.57 16.45
C ASP A 38 -0.74 2.93 15.12
N CYS A 39 -1.25 2.44 14.00
CA CYS A 39 -0.55 2.60 12.73
C CYS A 39 -1.51 2.83 11.55
N VAL A 40 -1.43 4.03 10.96
CA VAL A 40 -2.26 4.39 9.80
C VAL A 40 -1.81 3.73 8.50
N THR A 41 -0.61 3.14 8.47
CA THR A 41 -0.11 2.42 7.29
C THR A 41 -0.15 0.91 7.44
N ASN A 42 -0.87 0.42 8.44
CA ASN A 42 -1.08 -1.00 8.61
C ASN A 42 -1.95 -1.53 7.47
N HIS A 43 -1.59 -2.68 6.91
CA HIS A 43 -2.26 -3.13 5.68
C HIS A 43 -2.43 -4.64 5.61
N TYR A 44 -3.45 -5.04 4.84
CA TYR A 44 -3.62 -6.42 4.40
C TYR A 44 -2.68 -6.76 3.26
N CYS A 45 -2.43 -5.79 2.39
CA CYS A 45 -1.62 -5.94 1.20
C CYS A 45 -1.10 -4.57 0.78
N ALA A 46 0.13 -4.51 0.29
CA ALA A 46 0.73 -3.27 -0.17
C ALA A 46 1.60 -3.49 -1.41
N ALA A 47 1.59 -2.53 -2.30
CA ALA A 47 2.49 -2.47 -3.45
C ALA A 47 3.38 -1.25 -3.30
N LYS A 48 4.69 -1.47 -3.27
CA LYS A 48 5.69 -0.40 -3.26
C LYS A 48 6.09 -0.11 -4.70
N VAL A 49 6.10 1.16 -5.05
CA VAL A 49 6.50 1.61 -6.38
C VAL A 49 7.78 2.41 -6.26
N SER A 50 8.82 1.98 -6.94
CA SER A 50 10.05 2.73 -7.04
C SER A 50 10.06 3.57 -8.31
N ARG A 51 10.93 4.58 -8.33
CA ARG A 51 10.99 5.58 -9.41
C ARG A 51 11.32 4.99 -10.77
N ASP A 52 12.07 3.92 -10.81
CA ASP A 52 12.48 3.23 -12.03
C ASP A 52 11.44 2.25 -12.57
N GLY A 53 10.23 2.28 -12.02
CA GLY A 53 9.15 1.39 -12.42
C GLY A 53 9.19 0.01 -11.79
N TYR A 54 10.15 -0.22 -10.93
CA TYR A 54 10.24 -1.47 -10.18
C TYR A 54 9.18 -1.47 -9.08
N CYS A 55 8.48 -2.58 -8.93
CA CYS A 55 7.47 -2.70 -7.87
C CYS A 55 7.71 -3.96 -7.05
N SER A 56 7.30 -3.88 -5.78
CA SER A 56 7.37 -5.01 -4.85
C SER A 56 6.01 -5.17 -4.17
N ILE A 57 5.64 -6.40 -3.90
CA ILE A 57 4.37 -6.72 -3.27
C ILE A 57 4.63 -7.24 -1.88
N TYR A 58 3.86 -6.77 -0.92
CA TYR A 58 3.98 -7.13 0.49
C TYR A 58 2.64 -7.62 1.02
N ASP A 59 2.71 -8.67 1.82
CA ASP A 59 1.57 -9.18 2.57
C ASP A 59 1.35 -8.31 3.82
N ARG A 60 0.58 -8.78 4.76
CA ARG A 60 0.22 -8.04 5.98
C ARG A 60 1.44 -7.45 6.68
N GLY A 61 1.28 -6.23 7.14
CA GLY A 61 2.32 -5.50 7.83
C GLY A 61 2.02 -4.01 7.89
N HIS A 62 3.05 -3.21 7.99
CA HIS A 62 2.92 -1.76 7.95
C HIS A 62 4.04 -1.17 7.09
N VAL A 63 3.80 0.01 6.52
CA VAL A 63 4.77 0.67 5.65
C VAL A 63 5.81 1.42 6.47
N CYS A 64 5.36 2.26 7.41
CA CYS A 64 6.26 3.13 8.16
C CYS A 64 5.55 3.73 9.38
N ASP A 65 6.32 4.39 10.22
CA ASP A 65 5.78 5.19 11.33
C ASP A 65 5.19 6.49 10.80
N ALA A 66 4.26 7.08 11.54
CA ALA A 66 3.59 8.32 11.14
C ALA A 66 4.58 9.46 10.87
N SER A 67 5.69 9.50 11.60
CA SER A 67 6.72 10.53 11.43
C SER A 67 7.41 10.48 10.06
N GLN A 68 7.32 9.38 9.36
CA GLN A 68 7.95 9.18 8.05
C GLN A 68 7.01 9.48 6.88
N ILE A 69 5.75 9.75 7.16
CA ILE A 69 4.76 10.02 6.11
C ILE A 69 4.93 11.43 5.57
N ILE A 70 5.13 11.56 4.27
CA ILE A 70 5.13 12.85 3.57
C ILE A 70 3.69 13.21 3.22
N ASN A 71 2.95 12.28 2.63
CA ASN A 71 1.56 12.47 2.25
C ASN A 71 0.83 11.13 2.28
N LEU A 72 -0.41 11.17 2.74
CA LEU A 72 -1.29 10.01 2.75
C LEU A 72 -2.68 10.48 2.32
N ARG A 73 -3.29 9.78 1.39
CA ARG A 73 -4.61 10.12 0.85
C ARG A 73 -5.35 8.87 0.38
N PRO A 74 -6.67 8.94 0.24
CA PRO A 74 -7.40 7.86 -0.41
C PRO A 74 -6.84 7.62 -1.82
N ALA A 75 -6.78 6.36 -2.23
CA ALA A 75 -6.34 6.00 -3.56
C ALA A 75 -7.34 6.45 -4.61
N THR A 76 -6.84 6.95 -5.72
CA THR A 76 -7.65 7.26 -6.90
C THR A 76 -7.91 5.99 -7.69
N GLN A 77 -8.81 6.05 -8.67
CA GLN A 77 -9.03 4.92 -9.56
C GLN A 77 -7.74 4.55 -10.31
N GLU A 78 -6.96 5.56 -10.71
CA GLU A 78 -5.66 5.33 -11.34
C GLU A 78 -4.69 4.59 -10.42
N ASP A 79 -4.62 4.97 -9.14
CA ASP A 79 -3.80 4.28 -8.15
C ASP A 79 -4.22 2.82 -8.01
N MET A 80 -5.52 2.56 -7.95
CA MET A 80 -6.05 1.20 -7.83
C MET A 80 -5.74 0.37 -9.06
N ASN A 81 -5.83 0.97 -10.24
CA ASN A 81 -5.48 0.29 -11.49
C ASN A 81 -3.99 -0.10 -11.49
N ARG A 82 -3.13 0.78 -11.02
CA ARG A 82 -1.70 0.52 -10.87
C ARG A 82 -1.46 -0.61 -9.87
N PHE A 83 -2.15 -0.60 -8.76
CA PHE A 83 -2.05 -1.64 -7.74
C PHE A 83 -2.35 -3.02 -8.32
N TRP A 84 -3.48 -3.16 -9.03
CA TRP A 84 -3.85 -4.43 -9.66
C TRP A 84 -2.84 -4.86 -10.71
N ASP A 85 -2.32 -3.91 -11.50
CA ASP A 85 -1.30 -4.19 -12.52
C ASP A 85 -0.01 -4.72 -11.88
N TYR A 86 0.42 -4.13 -10.79
CA TYR A 86 1.62 -4.58 -10.08
C TYR A 86 1.45 -5.98 -9.49
N LEU A 87 0.29 -6.27 -8.93
CA LEU A 87 0.00 -7.62 -8.44
C LEU A 87 0.06 -8.63 -9.58
N ASP A 88 -0.53 -8.28 -10.70
CA ASP A 88 -0.56 -9.15 -11.88
C ASP A 88 0.85 -9.45 -12.39
N ARG A 89 1.71 -8.45 -12.44
CA ARG A 89 3.11 -8.61 -12.87
C ARG A 89 3.88 -9.64 -12.04
N TRP A 90 3.58 -9.72 -10.74
CA TRP A 90 4.27 -10.61 -9.82
C TRP A 90 3.47 -11.87 -9.52
N ASN A 91 2.41 -12.13 -10.27
CA ASN A 91 1.55 -13.30 -10.13
C ASN A 91 0.89 -13.39 -8.76
N TYR A 92 0.48 -12.25 -8.21
CA TYR A 92 -0.29 -12.18 -6.97
C TYR A 92 -1.75 -11.95 -7.27
N ARG A 93 -2.60 -12.46 -6.38
CA ARG A 93 -4.03 -12.19 -6.38
C ARG A 93 -4.43 -11.76 -4.98
N TYR A 94 -5.19 -10.70 -4.90
CA TYR A 94 -5.76 -10.21 -3.65
C TYR A 94 -7.27 -10.35 -3.70
N ASN A 95 -7.84 -11.03 -2.69
CA ASN A 95 -9.29 -11.22 -2.61
C ASN A 95 -9.88 -10.15 -1.70
N LEU A 96 -10.71 -9.29 -2.26
CA LEU A 96 -11.37 -8.19 -1.54
C LEU A 96 -12.29 -8.68 -0.42
N ASN A 97 -12.90 -9.84 -0.60
CA ASN A 97 -13.85 -10.39 0.37
C ASN A 97 -13.15 -11.05 1.56
N THR A 98 -12.13 -11.85 1.28
CA THR A 98 -11.38 -12.56 2.35
C THR A 98 -10.21 -11.74 2.87
N LYS A 99 -9.83 -10.67 2.16
CA LYS A 99 -8.70 -9.80 2.48
C LYS A 99 -7.38 -10.59 2.58
N LYS A 100 -7.23 -11.56 1.68
CA LYS A 100 -6.03 -12.41 1.62
C LYS A 100 -5.29 -12.21 0.32
N LEU A 101 -3.97 -12.11 0.44
CA LEU A 101 -3.04 -12.08 -0.68
C LEU A 101 -2.56 -13.50 -0.94
N ARG A 102 -2.52 -13.88 -2.22
CA ARG A 102 -2.05 -15.20 -2.62
C ARG A 102 -1.11 -15.07 -3.81
N HIS A 103 0.01 -15.77 -3.76
CA HIS A 103 0.89 -15.92 -4.90
C HIS A 103 0.36 -17.07 -5.76
N VAL A 104 0.10 -16.77 -7.04
CA VAL A 104 -0.35 -17.77 -8.00
C VAL A 104 0.89 -18.39 -8.61
N GLY A 105 1.21 -19.60 -8.21
CA GLY A 105 2.32 -20.33 -8.80
C GLY A 105 2.10 -20.57 -10.28
N ARG A 106 3.17 -20.83 -11.00
CA ARG A 106 3.09 -21.29 -12.38
C ARG A 106 2.48 -22.68 -12.36
N GLY A 107 1.22 -22.72 -12.69
CA GLY A 107 0.51 -23.98 -12.80
C GLY A 107 0.75 -24.57 -14.13
#